data_e9baf492043e81cadca17439ec4628d3
#
_entry.id   e9baf492043e81cadca17439ec4628d3
#
_cell.length_a   1.000
_cell.length_b   1.000
_cell.length_c   1.000
_cell.angle_alpha   90.00
_cell.angle_beta   90.00
_cell.angle_gamma   90.00
#
_symmetry.space_group_name_H-M   'P 1'
#
loop_
_entity.id
_entity.type
_entity.pdbx_description
1 polymer ?
#
loop_
_entity_poly.entity_id
_entity_poly.type
_entity_poly.pdbx_seq_one_letter_code
_entity_poly.pdbx_strand_id
1 'polypeptide(L)'
;LMIAISCCNPMYTQAVLQRMLTRSLSDSISEDNRYPTVASINVSMEKYTDRIVNQDKFMQAQSDYQTMAQEFGVNQLTGQQHLYMSNVSAEPMILRSDDKKKKEILLGAMQDMDQHISMVAGREASPELTEDGMIEVVVSERGLEDMNLLLGDELKVERLVDENGNPYVLKVVGVFKNSDPEDLYWMRTPN
;
A
#
# COMPACT_ATOMS: atom_id res chain seq x y z
N LEU A 1 -0.64 -6.24 56.61
CA LEU A 1 -0.67 -7.51 55.87
C LEU A 1 -1.87 -7.57 54.91
N MET A 2 -3.09 -7.25 55.34
CA MET A 2 -4.30 -7.26 54.49
C MET A 2 -4.23 -6.31 53.28
N ILE A 3 -3.68 -5.12 53.42
CA ILE A 3 -3.54 -4.14 52.33
C ILE A 3 -2.62 -4.68 51.22
N ALA A 4 -1.53 -5.35 51.60
CA ALA A 4 -0.62 -5.94 50.61
C ALA A 4 -1.28 -7.03 49.75
N ILE A 5 -2.13 -7.89 50.38
CA ILE A 5 -2.84 -8.93 49.67
C ILE A 5 -3.92 -8.38 48.75
N SER A 6 -4.61 -7.29 49.15
CA SER A 6 -5.65 -6.64 48.35
C SER A 6 -5.07 -5.95 47.10
N CYS A 7 -3.83 -5.45 47.15
CA CYS A 7 -3.17 -4.84 46.01
C CYS A 7 -2.48 -5.85 45.09
N CYS A 8 -2.01 -6.98 45.59
CA CYS A 8 -1.32 -7.98 44.79
C CYS A 8 -2.25 -8.65 43.77
N ASN A 9 -3.51 -8.88 44.12
CA ASN A 9 -4.46 -9.60 43.26
C ASN A 9 -4.77 -8.82 41.94
N PRO A 10 -5.16 -7.54 41.99
CA PRO A 10 -5.40 -6.78 40.77
C PRO A 10 -4.13 -6.57 39.94
N MET A 11 -2.97 -6.33 40.57
CA MET A 11 -1.69 -6.19 39.85
C MET A 11 -1.27 -7.48 39.17
N TYR A 12 -1.44 -8.63 39.82
CA TYR A 12 -1.15 -9.94 39.24
C TYR A 12 -2.08 -10.23 38.06
N THR A 13 -3.37 -9.98 38.20
CA THR A 13 -4.37 -10.18 37.16
C THR A 13 -4.05 -9.29 35.93
N GLN A 14 -3.72 -8.03 36.15
CA GLN A 14 -3.37 -7.13 35.08
C GLN A 14 -2.08 -7.56 34.35
N ALA A 15 -1.07 -7.99 35.09
CA ALA A 15 0.18 -8.48 34.50
C ALA A 15 -0.03 -9.77 33.68
N VAL A 16 -0.89 -10.67 34.16
CA VAL A 16 -1.25 -11.88 33.41
C VAL A 16 -2.02 -11.54 32.15
N LEU A 17 -3.02 -10.66 32.23
CA LEU A 17 -3.80 -10.21 31.09
C LEU A 17 -2.93 -9.52 30.04
N GLN A 18 -1.99 -8.66 30.46
CA GLN A 18 -1.04 -8.04 29.54
C GLN A 18 -0.16 -9.08 28.83
N ARG A 19 0.37 -10.05 29.55
CA ARG A 19 1.17 -11.12 28.93
C ARG A 19 0.36 -11.98 27.97
N MET A 20 -0.87 -12.31 28.34
CA MET A 20 -1.78 -13.06 27.45
C MET A 20 -2.10 -12.26 26.19
N LEU A 21 -2.41 -10.97 26.32
CA LEU A 21 -2.67 -10.09 25.19
C LEU A 21 -1.43 -9.98 24.28
N THR A 22 -0.26 -9.68 24.86
CA THR A 22 0.98 -9.59 24.08
C THR A 22 1.29 -10.88 23.33
N ARG A 23 1.09 -12.03 23.99
CA ARG A 23 1.30 -13.33 23.35
C ARG A 23 0.29 -13.58 22.25
N SER A 24 -1.00 -13.34 22.48
CA SER A 24 -2.05 -13.50 21.48
C SER A 24 -1.84 -12.59 20.26
N LEU A 25 -1.40 -11.35 20.47
CA LEU A 25 -1.05 -10.43 19.39
C LEU A 25 0.18 -10.91 18.60
N SER A 26 1.22 -11.38 19.31
CA SER A 26 2.41 -11.94 18.68
C SER A 26 2.10 -13.21 17.88
N ASP A 27 1.29 -14.09 18.42
CA ASP A 27 0.87 -15.32 17.75
C ASP A 27 0.05 -14.99 16.49
N SER A 28 -0.86 -14.00 16.55
CA SER A 28 -1.64 -13.53 15.40
C SER A 28 -0.74 -12.92 14.30
N ILE A 29 0.29 -12.15 14.68
CA ILE A 29 1.25 -11.61 13.71
C ILE A 29 2.01 -12.74 13.03
N SER A 30 2.46 -13.75 13.78
CA SER A 30 3.28 -14.85 13.24
C SER A 30 2.46 -15.86 12.41
N GLU A 31 1.19 -16.07 12.75
CA GLU A 31 0.32 -17.02 12.04
C GLU A 31 -0.31 -16.41 10.78
N ASP A 32 -0.79 -15.17 10.90
CA ASP A 32 -1.55 -14.51 9.84
C ASP A 32 -0.68 -13.57 8.96
N ASN A 33 0.56 -13.31 9.36
CA ASN A 33 1.46 -12.29 8.79
C ASN A 33 0.74 -10.94 8.59
N ARG A 34 -0.05 -10.55 9.58
CA ARG A 34 -0.85 -9.32 9.57
C ARG A 34 -0.77 -8.62 10.91
N TYR A 35 -0.78 -7.30 10.87
CA TYR A 35 -0.98 -6.52 12.09
C TYR A 35 -2.38 -6.81 12.66
N PRO A 36 -2.50 -7.08 13.97
CA PRO A 36 -3.79 -7.35 14.62
C PRO A 36 -4.71 -6.12 14.62
N THR A 37 -4.15 -4.93 14.43
CA THR A 37 -4.91 -3.69 14.36
C THR A 37 -4.47 -2.90 13.12
N VAL A 38 -5.29 -2.92 12.09
CA VAL A 38 -5.11 -2.11 10.90
C VAL A 38 -6.28 -1.13 10.81
N ALA A 39 -5.97 0.16 10.82
CA ALA A 39 -6.95 1.18 10.50
C ALA A 39 -6.82 1.54 9.02
N SER A 40 -7.91 1.46 8.28
CA SER A 40 -7.95 1.87 6.88
C SER A 40 -9.04 2.92 6.68
N ILE A 41 -8.73 3.96 5.92
CA ILE A 41 -9.69 4.95 5.49
C ILE A 41 -9.91 4.75 4.00
N ASN A 42 -11.15 4.47 3.62
CA ASN A 42 -11.54 4.32 2.21
C ASN A 42 -12.19 5.61 1.73
N VAL A 43 -11.61 6.22 0.72
CA VAL A 43 -12.13 7.44 0.10
C VAL A 43 -12.65 7.10 -1.29
N SER A 44 -13.94 7.36 -1.51
CA SER A 44 -14.52 7.27 -2.86
C SER A 44 -14.20 8.54 -3.62
N MET A 45 -13.35 8.40 -4.65
CA MET A 45 -13.05 9.49 -5.57
C MET A 45 -14.22 9.69 -6.52
N GLU A 46 -14.62 10.93 -6.73
CA GLU A 46 -15.57 11.28 -7.78
C GLU A 46 -14.95 11.14 -9.16
N LYS A 47 -15.78 11.17 -10.20
CA LYS A 47 -15.29 11.00 -11.57
C LYS A 47 -14.02 11.82 -11.80
N TYR A 48 -13.04 11.18 -12.38
CA TYR A 48 -11.63 11.56 -12.52
C TYR A 48 -11.34 12.96 -13.05
N THR A 49 -12.36 13.70 -13.46
CA THR A 49 -12.30 15.06 -14.01
C THR A 49 -12.29 16.17 -12.96
N ASP A 50 -12.61 15.85 -11.69
CA ASP A 50 -12.63 16.87 -10.65
C ASP A 50 -11.44 16.72 -9.69
N ARG A 51 -10.29 17.20 -10.17
CA ARG A 51 -9.01 17.13 -9.45
C ARG A 51 -9.08 17.84 -8.09
N ILE A 52 -9.76 18.96 -8.02
CA ILE A 52 -9.82 19.80 -6.81
C ILE A 52 -10.63 19.06 -5.73
N VAL A 53 -11.81 18.56 -6.07
CA VAL A 53 -12.66 17.82 -5.12
C VAL A 53 -11.96 16.55 -4.63
N ASN A 54 -11.25 15.84 -5.50
CA ASN A 54 -10.52 14.64 -5.12
C ASN A 54 -9.31 14.96 -4.23
N GLN A 55 -8.63 16.08 -4.45
CA GLN A 55 -7.54 16.55 -3.61
C GLN A 55 -8.05 16.93 -2.22
N ASP A 56 -9.14 17.66 -2.14
CA ASP A 56 -9.76 18.04 -0.87
C ASP A 56 -10.21 16.82 -0.06
N LYS A 57 -10.83 15.83 -0.71
CA LYS A 57 -11.20 14.55 -0.08
C LYS A 57 -9.98 13.79 0.45
N PHE A 58 -8.89 13.78 -0.30
CA PHE A 58 -7.66 13.15 0.13
C PHE A 58 -7.05 13.84 1.36
N MET A 59 -6.98 15.17 1.34
CA MET A 59 -6.48 15.98 2.46
C MET A 59 -7.36 15.81 3.71
N GLN A 60 -8.69 15.73 3.52
CA GLN A 60 -9.62 15.48 4.63
C GLN A 60 -9.39 14.08 5.22
N ALA A 61 -9.27 13.04 4.40
CA ALA A 61 -9.01 11.69 4.87
C ALA A 61 -7.68 11.58 5.64
N GLN A 62 -6.66 12.30 5.20
CA GLN A 62 -5.37 12.36 5.90
C GLN A 62 -5.51 13.04 7.28
N SER A 63 -6.28 14.12 7.35
CA SER A 63 -6.58 14.82 8.61
C SER A 63 -7.39 13.93 9.56
N ASP A 64 -8.41 13.24 9.04
CA ASP A 64 -9.26 12.34 9.82
C ASP A 64 -8.43 11.16 10.39
N TYR A 65 -7.49 10.63 9.60
CA TYR A 65 -6.58 9.58 10.06
C TYR A 65 -5.71 10.06 11.24
N GLN A 66 -5.14 11.25 11.14
CA GLN A 66 -4.32 11.83 12.21
C GLN A 66 -5.14 12.08 13.49
N THR A 67 -6.35 12.59 13.34
CA THR A 67 -7.28 12.82 14.45
C THR A 67 -7.68 11.52 15.14
N MET A 68 -8.02 10.52 14.36
CA MET A 68 -8.39 9.18 14.85
C MET A 68 -7.23 8.54 15.65
N ALA A 69 -6.01 8.64 15.16
CA ALA A 69 -4.84 8.12 15.86
C ALA A 69 -4.65 8.78 17.24
N GLN A 70 -4.89 10.08 17.34
CA GLN A 70 -4.82 10.83 18.61
C GLN A 70 -5.95 10.46 19.57
N GLU A 71 -7.18 10.34 19.09
CA GLU A 71 -8.36 9.98 19.91
C GLU A 71 -8.26 8.58 20.49
N PHE A 72 -7.71 7.63 19.77
CA PHE A 72 -7.47 6.28 20.27
C PHE A 72 -6.28 6.19 21.24
N GLY A 73 -5.54 7.27 21.44
CA GLY A 73 -4.37 7.30 22.32
C GLY A 73 -3.28 6.31 21.90
N VAL A 74 -3.30 5.90 20.65
CA VAL A 74 -2.28 5.02 20.07
C VAL A 74 -1.05 5.88 19.83
N ASN A 75 -0.01 5.68 20.61
CA ASN A 75 1.30 6.18 20.26
C ASN A 75 1.69 5.50 18.95
N GLN A 76 1.63 6.25 17.87
CA GLN A 76 1.94 5.78 16.53
C GLN A 76 3.42 5.40 16.50
N LEU A 77 3.72 4.14 16.76
CA LEU A 77 5.09 3.64 16.75
C LEU A 77 5.62 3.51 15.32
N THR A 78 4.74 3.25 14.37
CA THR A 78 5.05 3.24 12.93
C THR A 78 3.78 3.51 12.15
N GLY A 79 3.63 4.69 11.58
CA GLY A 79 2.57 5.01 10.63
C GLY A 79 3.15 5.03 9.23
N GLN A 80 2.71 4.12 8.38
CA GLN A 80 3.07 4.14 6.97
C GLN A 80 1.86 4.49 6.12
N GLN A 81 2.07 5.34 5.14
CA GLN A 81 1.01 5.72 4.22
C GLN A 81 1.14 4.90 2.95
N HIS A 82 0.12 4.08 2.71
CA HIS A 82 -0.02 3.35 1.47
C HIS A 82 -1.27 3.84 0.76
N LEU A 83 -1.10 4.36 -0.43
CA LEU A 83 -2.18 4.81 -1.29
C LEU A 83 -2.37 3.79 -2.41
N TYR A 84 -3.57 3.25 -2.53
CA TYR A 84 -3.90 2.28 -3.57
C TYR A 84 -5.09 2.72 -4.40
N MET A 85 -4.97 2.54 -5.70
CA MET A 85 -6.08 2.57 -6.64
C MET A 85 -6.36 1.14 -7.10
N SER A 86 -7.50 0.59 -6.68
CA SER A 86 -7.94 -0.75 -7.08
C SER A 86 -8.73 -0.71 -8.40
N ASN A 87 -8.74 -1.85 -9.09
CA ASN A 87 -9.52 -2.06 -10.32
C ASN A 87 -9.17 -1.05 -11.42
N VAL A 88 -7.90 -0.75 -11.57
CA VAL A 88 -7.40 0.10 -12.63
C VAL A 88 -7.26 -0.73 -13.90
N SER A 89 -8.07 -0.42 -14.92
CA SER A 89 -7.97 -1.08 -16.23
C SER A 89 -6.79 -0.50 -17.01
N ALA A 90 -5.83 -1.34 -17.33
CA ALA A 90 -4.65 -0.99 -18.11
C ALA A 90 -4.63 -1.77 -19.43
N GLU A 91 -4.36 -1.08 -20.53
CA GLU A 91 -4.24 -1.64 -21.87
C GLU A 91 -2.77 -1.61 -22.31
N PRO A 92 -2.13 -2.78 -22.51
CA PRO A 92 -0.77 -2.81 -23.03
C PRO A 92 -0.69 -2.18 -24.41
N MET A 93 0.30 -1.31 -24.62
CA MET A 93 0.53 -0.69 -25.94
C MET A 93 1.05 -1.70 -26.96
N ILE A 94 1.75 -2.74 -26.49
CA ILE A 94 2.23 -3.85 -27.30
C ILE A 94 1.51 -5.12 -26.87
N LEU A 95 0.66 -5.65 -27.74
CA LEU A 95 -0.04 -6.93 -27.51
C LEU A 95 0.83 -8.09 -28.00
N ARG A 96 1.09 -9.06 -27.12
CA ARG A 96 1.68 -10.35 -27.45
C ARG A 96 0.58 -11.35 -27.76
N SER A 97 0.90 -12.45 -28.46
CA SER A 97 -0.07 -13.39 -29.06
C SER A 97 -1.12 -13.97 -28.09
N ASP A 98 -0.82 -14.03 -26.80
CA ASP A 98 -1.70 -14.58 -25.76
C ASP A 98 -2.21 -13.53 -24.77
N ASP A 99 -1.97 -12.24 -25.04
CA ASP A 99 -2.35 -11.17 -24.13
C ASP A 99 -3.84 -10.84 -24.20
N LYS A 100 -4.42 -10.62 -23.02
CA LYS A 100 -5.72 -9.97 -22.90
C LYS A 100 -5.56 -8.50 -23.28
N LYS A 101 -6.51 -7.97 -24.04
CA LYS A 101 -6.52 -6.58 -24.47
C LYS A 101 -6.54 -5.61 -23.29
N LYS A 102 -7.19 -5.98 -22.18
CA LYS A 102 -7.22 -5.19 -20.95
C LYS A 102 -6.84 -6.05 -19.77
N LYS A 103 -6.02 -5.50 -18.89
CA LYS A 103 -5.56 -6.10 -17.64
C LYS A 103 -6.03 -5.24 -16.47
N GLU A 104 -6.46 -5.87 -15.40
CA GLU A 104 -6.76 -5.16 -14.15
C GLU A 104 -5.52 -5.12 -13.28
N ILE A 105 -5.13 -3.92 -12.87
CA ILE A 105 -3.96 -3.70 -12.03
C ILE A 105 -4.34 -3.01 -10.73
N LEU A 106 -3.54 -3.22 -9.70
CA LEU A 106 -3.51 -2.43 -8.49
C LEU A 106 -2.35 -1.45 -8.62
N LEU A 107 -2.67 -0.16 -8.73
CA LEU A 107 -1.67 0.89 -8.77
C LEU A 107 -1.49 1.46 -7.35
N GLY A 108 -0.29 1.47 -6.83
CA GLY A 108 0.01 1.93 -5.49
C GLY A 108 1.15 2.93 -5.45
N ALA A 109 1.06 3.87 -4.51
CA ALA A 109 2.17 4.69 -4.05
C ALA A 109 2.37 4.41 -2.57
N MET A 110 3.58 4.00 -2.20
CA MET A 110 3.91 3.58 -0.84
C MET A 110 5.09 4.39 -0.33
N GLN A 111 4.94 4.93 0.87
CA GLN A 111 6.00 5.68 1.52
C GLN A 111 7.17 4.75 1.84
N ASP A 112 8.40 5.20 1.63
CA ASP A 112 9.65 4.50 1.96
C ASP A 112 9.77 3.08 1.35
N MET A 113 9.08 2.83 0.24
CA MET A 113 9.06 1.53 -0.44
C MET A 113 10.46 1.04 -0.83
N ASP A 114 11.35 1.94 -1.18
CA ASP A 114 12.75 1.69 -1.57
C ASP A 114 13.54 0.93 -0.49
N GLN A 115 13.21 1.14 0.79
CA GLN A 115 13.86 0.47 1.92
C GLN A 115 13.39 -0.98 2.12
N HIS A 116 12.26 -1.35 1.53
CA HIS A 116 11.57 -2.63 1.73
C HIS A 116 11.60 -3.55 0.50
N ILE A 117 12.22 -3.08 -0.59
CA ILE A 117 12.34 -3.83 -1.84
C ILE A 117 13.80 -4.05 -2.23
N SER A 118 14.01 -5.07 -3.04
CA SER A 118 15.25 -5.29 -3.76
C SER A 118 14.96 -5.29 -5.24
N MET A 119 15.64 -4.43 -5.98
CA MET A 119 15.50 -4.39 -7.45
C MET A 119 16.07 -5.66 -8.06
N VAL A 120 15.27 -6.34 -8.88
CA VAL A 120 15.67 -7.55 -9.63
C VAL A 120 16.19 -7.17 -11.00
N ALA A 121 15.56 -6.17 -11.64
CA ALA A 121 15.95 -5.67 -12.96
C ALA A 121 15.53 -4.19 -13.12
N GLY A 122 16.22 -3.48 -13.99
CA GLY A 122 15.92 -2.08 -14.28
C GLY A 122 16.36 -1.13 -13.17
N ARG A 123 15.54 -0.14 -12.87
CA ARG A 123 15.81 0.91 -11.89
C ARG A 123 14.52 1.32 -11.16
N GLU A 124 14.66 2.09 -10.12
CA GLU A 124 13.55 2.74 -9.43
C GLU A 124 12.82 3.73 -10.36
N ALA A 125 11.53 3.90 -10.11
CA ALA A 125 10.69 4.85 -10.82
C ALA A 125 10.98 6.28 -10.35
N SER A 126 11.04 7.22 -11.29
CA SER A 126 11.10 8.64 -10.96
C SER A 126 9.73 9.12 -10.45
N PRO A 127 9.69 9.98 -9.43
CA PRO A 127 8.45 10.62 -8.99
C PRO A 127 7.92 11.66 -10.00
N GLU A 128 8.76 12.07 -10.96
CA GLU A 128 8.42 13.05 -11.99
C GLU A 128 7.96 12.35 -13.27
N LEU A 129 7.08 13.02 -14.01
CA LEU A 129 6.72 12.56 -15.35
C LEU A 129 7.95 12.57 -16.27
N THR A 130 7.99 11.61 -17.17
CA THR A 130 9.00 11.61 -18.25
C THR A 130 8.80 12.81 -19.18
N GLU A 131 9.79 13.09 -20.04
CA GLU A 131 9.69 14.14 -21.07
C GLU A 131 8.48 13.95 -21.99
N ASP A 132 8.08 12.69 -22.20
CA ASP A 132 6.89 12.31 -23.00
C ASP A 132 5.59 12.30 -22.18
N GLY A 133 5.60 12.73 -20.92
CA GLY A 133 4.45 12.80 -20.04
C GLY A 133 3.98 11.45 -19.49
N MET A 134 4.82 10.42 -19.51
CA MET A 134 4.52 9.10 -18.95
C MET A 134 4.85 9.04 -17.45
N ILE A 135 4.14 8.18 -16.72
CA ILE A 135 4.41 7.85 -15.32
C ILE A 135 5.28 6.60 -15.28
N GLU A 136 6.45 6.68 -14.65
CA GLU A 136 7.29 5.52 -14.44
C GLU A 136 6.73 4.67 -13.28
N VAL A 137 6.78 3.35 -13.47
CA VAL A 137 6.34 2.39 -12.47
C VAL A 137 7.33 1.24 -12.30
N VAL A 138 7.40 0.69 -11.11
CA VAL A 138 8.06 -0.58 -10.82
C VAL A 138 6.99 -1.65 -10.60
N VAL A 139 7.27 -2.88 -11.01
CA VAL A 139 6.33 -4.00 -10.91
C VAL A 139 6.98 -5.12 -10.11
N SER A 140 6.21 -5.82 -9.28
CA SER A 140 6.73 -7.00 -8.60
C SER A 140 7.08 -8.10 -9.61
N GLU A 141 8.07 -8.93 -9.30
CA GLU A 141 8.50 -10.06 -10.16
C GLU A 141 7.32 -10.95 -10.53
N ARG A 142 6.48 -11.30 -9.56
CA ARG A 142 5.26 -12.07 -9.77
C ARG A 142 4.24 -11.31 -10.62
N GLY A 143 4.02 -10.02 -10.36
CA GLY A 143 3.09 -9.20 -11.14
C GLY A 143 3.52 -9.07 -12.60
N LEU A 144 4.84 -9.02 -12.86
CA LEU A 144 5.39 -9.01 -14.22
C LEU A 144 5.07 -10.33 -14.95
N GLU A 145 5.25 -11.48 -14.28
CA GLU A 145 4.94 -12.80 -14.83
C GLU A 145 3.43 -12.99 -15.07
N ASP A 146 2.60 -12.71 -14.04
CA ASP A 146 1.14 -12.89 -14.10
C ASP A 146 0.50 -12.00 -15.19
N MET A 147 1.08 -10.85 -15.44
CA MET A 147 0.62 -9.93 -16.46
C MET A 147 1.35 -10.05 -17.80
N ASN A 148 2.28 -10.99 -17.93
CA ASN A 148 3.10 -11.17 -19.15
C ASN A 148 3.71 -9.84 -19.64
N LEU A 149 4.28 -9.08 -18.72
CA LEU A 149 4.95 -7.79 -19.00
C LEU A 149 6.46 -7.99 -19.13
N LEU A 150 7.08 -7.07 -19.81
CA LEU A 150 8.53 -6.95 -19.88
C LEU A 150 8.97 -5.56 -19.39
N LEU A 151 10.24 -5.48 -19.00
CA LEU A 151 10.86 -4.19 -18.73
C LEU A 151 10.81 -3.31 -19.96
N GLY A 152 10.34 -2.08 -19.80
CA GLY A 152 10.12 -1.12 -20.87
C GLY A 152 8.73 -1.13 -21.47
N ASP A 153 7.85 -2.07 -21.08
CA ASP A 153 6.46 -2.08 -21.57
C ASP A 153 5.71 -0.84 -21.11
N GLU A 154 4.78 -0.43 -21.94
CA GLU A 154 3.92 0.73 -21.74
C GLU A 154 2.46 0.29 -21.62
N LEU A 155 1.78 0.81 -20.60
CA LEU A 155 0.39 0.50 -20.27
C LEU A 155 -0.44 1.77 -20.27
N LYS A 156 -1.44 1.85 -21.12
CA LYS A 156 -2.40 2.95 -21.14
C LYS A 156 -3.45 2.74 -20.05
N VAL A 157 -3.65 3.72 -19.18
CA VAL A 157 -4.60 3.67 -18.08
C VAL A 157 -5.79 4.58 -18.36
N GLU A 158 -6.95 4.02 -18.68
CA GLU A 158 -8.13 4.80 -19.11
C GLU A 158 -8.68 5.73 -18.01
N ARG A 159 -8.47 5.36 -16.76
CA ARG A 159 -9.05 6.08 -15.61
C ARG A 159 -8.17 7.17 -15.03
N LEU A 160 -6.92 7.23 -15.40
CA LEU A 160 -5.97 8.25 -14.97
C LEU A 160 -5.74 9.20 -16.13
N VAL A 161 -6.28 10.40 -16.05
CA VAL A 161 -6.22 11.37 -17.15
C VAL A 161 -5.49 12.64 -16.74
N ASP A 162 -4.84 13.27 -17.70
CA ASP A 162 -4.21 14.57 -17.57
C ASP A 162 -5.26 15.71 -17.52
N GLU A 163 -4.80 16.95 -17.44
CA GLU A 163 -5.66 18.14 -17.41
C GLU A 163 -6.47 18.34 -18.70
N ASN A 164 -6.03 17.72 -19.81
CA ASN A 164 -6.69 17.78 -21.11
C ASN A 164 -7.63 16.59 -21.35
N GLY A 165 -7.72 15.66 -20.39
CA GLY A 165 -8.52 14.45 -20.49
C GLY A 165 -7.85 13.31 -21.24
N ASN A 166 -6.55 13.39 -21.51
CA ASN A 166 -5.81 12.30 -22.13
C ASN A 166 -5.41 11.25 -21.08
N PRO A 167 -5.56 9.96 -21.37
CA PRO A 167 -5.13 8.90 -20.46
C PRO A 167 -3.61 8.90 -20.28
N TYR A 168 -3.16 8.79 -19.03
CA TYR A 168 -1.75 8.57 -18.75
C TYR A 168 -1.29 7.19 -19.24
N VAL A 169 -0.01 7.15 -19.57
CA VAL A 169 0.70 5.92 -19.90
C VAL A 169 1.67 5.60 -18.76
N LEU A 170 1.61 4.38 -18.26
CA LEU A 170 2.57 3.85 -17.28
C LEU A 170 3.69 3.16 -18.04
N LYS A 171 4.93 3.46 -17.69
CA LYS A 171 6.12 2.81 -18.26
C LYS A 171 6.79 1.95 -17.20
N VAL A 172 6.94 0.67 -17.49
CA VAL A 172 7.62 -0.29 -16.59
C VAL A 172 9.13 -0.06 -16.68
N VAL A 173 9.72 0.55 -15.65
CA VAL A 173 11.16 0.87 -15.62
C VAL A 173 11.96 -0.03 -14.69
N GLY A 174 11.29 -0.80 -13.84
CA GLY A 174 11.95 -1.70 -12.92
C GLY A 174 11.08 -2.85 -12.47
N VAL A 175 11.75 -3.90 -12.01
CA VAL A 175 11.16 -5.09 -11.42
C VAL A 175 11.75 -5.27 -10.04
N PHE A 176 10.88 -5.48 -9.05
CA PHE A 176 11.29 -5.63 -7.67
C PHE A 176 10.77 -6.92 -7.04
N LYS A 177 11.39 -7.30 -5.95
CA LYS A 177 10.89 -8.28 -4.99
C LYS A 177 10.96 -7.72 -3.58
N ASN A 178 10.18 -8.26 -2.68
CA ASN A 178 10.28 -7.90 -1.26
C ASN A 178 11.67 -8.28 -0.75
N SER A 179 12.29 -7.37 0.01
CA SER A 179 13.58 -7.65 0.68
C SER A 179 13.41 -8.71 1.76
N ASP A 180 12.32 -8.66 2.50
CA ASP A 180 11.93 -9.62 3.52
C ASP A 180 10.44 -9.99 3.33
N PRO A 181 10.12 -11.27 3.08
CA PRO A 181 8.74 -11.73 2.96
C PRO A 181 7.91 -11.57 4.24
N GLU A 182 8.56 -11.53 5.40
CA GLU A 182 7.92 -11.39 6.71
C GLU A 182 7.83 -9.91 7.17
N ASP A 183 8.29 -8.98 6.33
CA ASP A 183 8.26 -7.57 6.65
C ASP A 183 6.82 -7.07 6.79
N LEU A 184 6.49 -6.60 7.98
CA LEU A 184 5.18 -6.03 8.31
C LEU A 184 4.86 -4.73 7.56
N TYR A 185 5.81 -4.16 6.85
CA TYR A 185 5.57 -3.08 5.90
C TYR A 185 4.52 -3.46 4.87
N TRP A 186 4.57 -4.69 4.40
CA TRP A 186 3.63 -5.23 3.43
C TRP A 186 2.33 -5.65 4.13
N MET A 187 1.48 -4.71 4.53
CA MET A 187 0.15 -5.00 5.10
C MET A 187 -0.72 -5.85 4.15
N ARG A 188 -0.39 -5.83 2.86
CA ARG A 188 -0.84 -6.78 1.84
C ARG A 188 0.40 -7.26 1.12
N THR A 189 0.65 -8.55 1.11
CA THR A 189 1.65 -9.14 0.22
C THR A 189 1.38 -8.66 -1.20
N PRO A 190 2.34 -8.01 -1.86
CA PRO A 190 2.22 -7.74 -3.29
C PRO A 190 2.11 -9.09 -3.98
N ASN A 191 0.92 -9.38 -4.48
CA ASN A 191 0.66 -10.56 -5.29
C ASN A 191 1.18 -10.35 -6.68
#